data_1856083e0888052d1592912d6d154aba
#
_entry.id   1856083e0888052d1592912d6d154aba
#
_cell.length_a   1.000
_cell.length_b   1.000
_cell.length_c   1.000
_cell.angle_alpha   90.00
_cell.angle_beta   90.00
_cell.angle_gamma   90.00
#
_symmetry.space_group_name_H-M   'P 1'
#
loop_
_entity.id
_entity.type
_entity.pdbx_description
1 polymer ?
#
loop_
_entity_poly.entity_id
_entity_poly.type
_entity_poly.pdbx_seq_one_letter_code
_entity_poly.pdbx_strand_id
1 'polypeptide(L)'
;MTDLKQALSNTAEKIEAVLDDILSPKGAPEHRIYSAMRYTTLGGGKRLRPFLVAQSASLFDVAEMNALRTGAALELIHCYSLVHDDLPAMDDDDLRRGKPTVHMAYDLSLIHI
;
A
#
# COMPACT_ATOMS: atom_id res chain seq x y z
N MET A 1 -11.09 27.32 -2.77
CA MET A 1 -9.78 26.70 -2.90
C MET A 1 -9.79 25.32 -2.28
N THR A 2 -9.40 24.32 -3.05
CA THR A 2 -9.33 22.98 -2.50
C THR A 2 -8.18 22.91 -1.50
N ASP A 3 -8.51 22.53 -0.30
CA ASP A 3 -7.53 22.31 0.74
C ASP A 3 -6.60 21.16 0.35
N LEU A 4 -5.31 21.30 0.61
CA LEU A 4 -4.33 20.23 0.38
C LEU A 4 -4.74 18.95 1.08
N LYS A 5 -5.25 19.08 2.29
CA LYS A 5 -5.73 17.93 3.07
C LYS A 5 -6.87 17.21 2.35
N GLN A 6 -7.80 17.96 1.75
CA GLN A 6 -8.90 17.38 0.99
C GLN A 6 -8.41 16.69 -0.27
N ALA A 7 -7.48 17.32 -0.99
CA ALA A 7 -6.90 16.74 -2.21
C ALA A 7 -6.16 15.44 -1.88
N LEU A 8 -5.40 15.42 -0.80
CA LEU A 8 -4.68 14.24 -0.36
C LEU A 8 -5.65 13.11 0.02
N SER A 9 -6.73 13.44 0.74
CA SER A 9 -7.75 12.48 1.12
C SER A 9 -8.46 11.87 -0.10
N ASN A 10 -8.81 12.71 -1.07
CA ASN A 10 -9.46 12.24 -2.30
C ASN A 10 -8.58 11.27 -3.08
N THR A 11 -7.30 11.59 -3.21
CA THR A 11 -6.35 10.70 -3.88
C THR A 11 -6.17 9.40 -3.10
N ALA A 12 -6.11 9.49 -1.77
CA ALA A 12 -5.98 8.30 -0.93
C ALA A 12 -7.16 7.33 -1.15
N GLU A 13 -8.39 7.84 -1.24
CA GLU A 13 -9.55 7.01 -1.52
C GLU A 13 -9.46 6.31 -2.88
N LYS A 14 -9.02 7.03 -3.91
CA LYS A 14 -8.86 6.46 -5.25
C LYS A 14 -7.78 5.41 -5.28
N ILE A 15 -6.66 5.64 -4.61
CA ILE A 15 -5.55 4.68 -4.50
C ILE A 15 -6.00 3.43 -3.74
N GLU A 16 -6.76 3.60 -2.65
CA GLU A 16 -7.30 2.46 -1.91
C GLU A 16 -8.15 1.57 -2.80
N ALA A 17 -9.00 2.16 -3.64
CA ALA A 17 -9.83 1.40 -4.56
C ALA A 17 -8.98 0.62 -5.57
N VAL A 18 -7.94 1.23 -6.12
CA VAL A 18 -7.03 0.57 -7.07
C VAL A 18 -6.27 -0.57 -6.38
N LEU A 19 -5.74 -0.33 -5.18
CA LEU A 19 -5.03 -1.35 -4.42
C LEU A 19 -5.95 -2.51 -4.04
N ASP A 20 -7.18 -2.22 -3.64
CA ASP A 20 -8.16 -3.24 -3.29
C ASP A 20 -8.43 -4.16 -4.49
N ASP A 21 -8.59 -3.58 -5.68
CA ASP A 21 -8.81 -4.35 -6.89
C ASP A 21 -7.60 -5.23 -7.25
N ILE A 22 -6.40 -4.66 -7.20
CA ILE A 22 -5.16 -5.38 -7.52
C ILE A 22 -4.94 -6.55 -6.56
N LEU A 23 -5.23 -6.35 -5.28
CA LEU A 23 -4.96 -7.31 -4.22
C LEU A 23 -6.15 -8.24 -3.93
N SER A 24 -7.17 -8.26 -4.78
CA SER A 24 -8.31 -9.15 -4.60
C SER A 24 -7.88 -10.61 -4.75
N PRO A 25 -8.23 -11.49 -3.79
CA PRO A 25 -7.89 -12.90 -3.88
C PRO A 25 -8.58 -13.55 -5.09
N LYS A 26 -7.81 -14.30 -5.88
CA LYS A 26 -8.32 -14.90 -7.11
C LYS A 26 -8.37 -16.42 -7.07
N GLY A 27 -7.88 -17.04 -5.99
CA GLY A 27 -7.88 -18.48 -5.87
C GLY A 27 -7.50 -18.95 -4.49
N ALA A 28 -7.94 -20.15 -4.14
CA ALA A 28 -7.77 -20.72 -2.82
C ALA A 28 -6.31 -20.87 -2.37
N PRO A 29 -5.38 -21.37 -3.21
CA PRO A 29 -3.99 -21.55 -2.74
C PRO A 29 -3.30 -20.26 -2.41
N GLU A 30 -3.73 -19.14 -2.99
CA GLU A 30 -3.09 -17.84 -2.86
C GLU A 30 -3.77 -16.97 -1.80
N HIS A 31 -4.88 -17.44 -1.23
CA HIS A 31 -5.72 -16.63 -0.36
C HIS A 31 -4.96 -16.06 0.83
N ARG A 32 -4.12 -16.87 1.47
CA ARG A 32 -3.39 -16.42 2.66
C ARG A 32 -2.34 -15.37 2.32
N ILE A 33 -1.68 -15.51 1.18
CA ILE A 33 -0.70 -14.53 0.71
C ILE A 33 -1.39 -13.20 0.41
N TYR A 34 -2.51 -13.24 -0.32
CA TYR A 34 -3.28 -12.03 -0.61
C TYR A 34 -3.80 -11.38 0.67
N SER A 35 -4.24 -12.18 1.64
CA SER A 35 -4.70 -11.68 2.93
C SER A 35 -3.59 -10.92 3.66
N ALA A 36 -2.37 -11.46 3.67
CA ALA A 36 -1.22 -10.79 4.29
C ALA A 36 -0.86 -9.50 3.54
N MET A 37 -0.88 -9.53 2.21
CA MET A 37 -0.61 -8.35 1.39
C MET A 37 -1.64 -7.25 1.65
N ARG A 38 -2.92 -7.62 1.71
CA ARG A 38 -3.99 -6.68 2.00
C ARG A 38 -3.85 -6.11 3.41
N TYR A 39 -3.49 -6.94 4.37
CA TYR A 39 -3.31 -6.51 5.76
C TYR A 39 -2.31 -5.35 5.86
N THR A 40 -1.15 -5.47 5.22
CA THR A 40 -0.13 -4.43 5.31
C THR A 40 -0.43 -3.23 4.40
N THR A 41 -1.03 -3.47 3.22
CA THR A 41 -1.22 -2.43 2.21
C THR A 41 -2.46 -1.59 2.47
N LEU A 42 -3.58 -2.21 2.84
CA LEU A 42 -4.86 -1.53 3.02
C LEU A 42 -5.07 -1.03 4.44
N GLY A 43 -4.07 -1.13 5.29
CA GLY A 43 -4.17 -0.74 6.69
C GLY A 43 -4.16 0.76 6.97
N GLY A 44 -4.24 1.58 5.95
CA GLY A 44 -4.23 3.02 6.10
C GLY A 44 -2.89 3.63 5.71
N GLY A 45 -2.68 4.87 6.10
CA GLY A 45 -1.52 5.66 5.72
C GLY A 45 -1.95 6.86 4.89
N LYS A 46 -1.07 7.84 4.76
CA LYS A 46 -1.41 9.12 4.11
C LYS A 46 -1.41 9.02 2.59
N ARG A 47 -0.79 7.99 2.03
CA ARG A 47 -0.67 7.81 0.57
C ARG A 47 0.01 8.99 -0.11
N LEU A 48 1.03 9.56 0.54
CA LEU A 48 1.71 10.74 0.04
C LEU A 48 2.42 10.47 -1.29
N ARG A 49 3.08 9.31 -1.43
CA ARG A 49 3.81 8.99 -2.66
C ARG A 49 2.91 8.88 -3.87
N PRO A 50 1.78 8.14 -3.80
CA PRO A 50 0.81 8.13 -4.90
C PRO A 50 0.23 9.51 -5.18
N PHE A 51 0.01 10.33 -4.16
CA PHE A 51 -0.48 11.68 -4.32
C PHE A 51 0.49 12.50 -5.17
N LEU A 52 1.78 12.43 -4.88
CA LEU A 52 2.80 13.15 -5.66
C LEU A 52 2.85 12.66 -7.10
N VAL A 53 2.71 11.37 -7.33
CA VAL A 53 2.65 10.81 -8.69
C VAL A 53 1.44 11.36 -9.44
N ALA A 54 0.26 11.35 -8.81
CA ALA A 54 -0.96 11.82 -9.44
C ALA A 54 -0.91 13.30 -9.77
N GLN A 55 -0.38 14.12 -8.85
CA GLN A 55 -0.27 15.56 -9.05
C GLN A 55 0.75 15.89 -10.14
N SER A 56 1.88 15.19 -10.14
CA SER A 56 2.91 15.38 -11.17
C SER A 56 2.37 15.01 -12.55
N ALA A 57 1.66 13.89 -12.64
CA ALA A 57 1.08 13.42 -13.89
C ALA A 57 0.06 14.40 -14.45
N SER A 58 -0.72 15.05 -13.59
CA SER A 58 -1.74 15.99 -14.03
C SER A 58 -1.14 17.23 -14.74
N LEU A 59 0.12 17.54 -14.48
CA LEU A 59 0.82 18.63 -15.13
C LEU A 59 1.18 18.31 -16.59
N PHE A 60 1.18 17.03 -16.95
CA PHE A 60 1.59 16.56 -18.26
C PHE A 60 0.46 15.87 -19.02
N ASP A 61 -0.77 16.10 -18.60
CA ASP A 61 -1.98 15.60 -19.29
C ASP A 61 -2.00 14.07 -19.39
N VAL A 62 -1.48 13.39 -18.38
CA VAL A 62 -1.53 11.93 -18.29
C VAL A 62 -2.90 11.50 -17.77
N ALA A 63 -3.47 10.45 -18.38
CA ALA A 63 -4.75 9.92 -17.93
C ALA A 63 -4.70 9.54 -16.44
N GLU A 64 -5.75 9.91 -15.70
CA GLU A 64 -5.80 9.70 -14.25
C GLU A 64 -5.60 8.22 -13.88
N MET A 65 -6.23 7.29 -14.59
CA MET A 65 -6.11 5.88 -14.24
C MET A 65 -4.67 5.37 -14.39
N ASN A 66 -3.94 5.85 -15.39
CA ASN A 66 -2.54 5.48 -15.57
C ASN A 66 -1.69 6.03 -14.42
N ALA A 67 -1.96 7.25 -13.99
CA ALA A 67 -1.25 7.86 -12.87
C ALA A 67 -1.55 7.11 -11.57
N LEU A 68 -2.82 6.73 -11.35
CA LEU A 68 -3.21 6.01 -10.14
C LEU A 68 -2.57 4.62 -10.09
N ARG A 69 -2.49 3.91 -11.22
CA ARG A 69 -1.85 2.59 -11.27
C ARG A 69 -0.36 2.69 -10.99
N THR A 70 0.31 3.70 -11.56
CA THR A 70 1.72 3.94 -11.28
C THR A 70 1.94 4.29 -9.80
N GLY A 71 1.08 5.14 -9.25
CA GLY A 71 1.13 5.49 -7.84
C GLY A 71 0.89 4.29 -6.95
N ALA A 72 -0.06 3.42 -7.32
CA ALA A 72 -0.33 2.19 -6.58
C ALA A 72 0.87 1.25 -6.59
N ALA A 73 1.56 1.11 -7.73
CA ALA A 73 2.77 0.30 -7.83
C ALA A 73 3.86 0.82 -6.90
N LEU A 74 4.06 2.14 -6.87
CA LEU A 74 5.04 2.76 -5.99
C LEU A 74 4.67 2.53 -4.52
N GLU A 75 3.38 2.63 -4.20
CA GLU A 75 2.92 2.40 -2.83
C GLU A 75 3.13 0.95 -2.40
N LEU A 76 2.94 -0.01 -3.30
CA LEU A 76 3.21 -1.42 -3.01
C LEU A 76 4.68 -1.65 -2.68
N ILE A 77 5.59 -1.01 -3.43
CA ILE A 77 7.02 -1.09 -3.15
C ILE A 77 7.33 -0.48 -1.77
N HIS A 78 6.70 0.65 -1.46
CA HIS A 78 6.85 1.30 -0.16
C HIS A 78 6.38 0.38 0.98
N CYS A 79 5.20 -0.22 0.83
CA CYS A 79 4.67 -1.15 1.82
C CYS A 79 5.57 -2.38 2.00
N TYR A 80 6.12 -2.90 0.89
CA TYR A 80 7.10 -3.98 0.96
C TYR A 80 8.31 -3.59 1.80
N SER A 81 8.84 -2.38 1.57
CA SER A 81 10.02 -1.93 2.31
C SER A 81 9.74 -1.83 3.81
N LEU A 82 8.53 -1.39 4.20
CA LEU A 82 8.15 -1.32 5.61
C LEU A 82 8.05 -2.71 6.23
N VAL A 83 7.45 -3.66 5.53
CA VAL A 83 7.35 -5.04 6.01
C VAL A 83 8.73 -5.65 6.20
N HIS A 84 9.61 -5.45 5.21
CA HIS A 84 10.98 -5.95 5.26
C HIS A 84 11.74 -5.36 6.46
N ASP A 85 11.63 -4.07 6.69
CA ASP A 85 12.33 -3.40 7.78
C ASP A 85 11.79 -3.81 9.16
N ASP A 86 10.53 -4.22 9.24
CA ASP A 86 9.93 -4.66 10.51
C ASP A 86 10.38 -6.06 10.95
N LEU A 87 11.01 -6.83 10.06
CA LEU A 87 11.41 -8.21 10.36
C LEU A 87 12.43 -8.26 11.51
N PRO A 88 12.48 -9.38 12.24
CA PRO A 88 13.42 -9.52 13.37
C PRO A 88 14.89 -9.32 13.01
N ALA A 89 15.27 -9.63 11.77
CA ALA A 89 16.66 -9.46 11.31
C ALA A 89 17.00 -8.01 10.99
N MET A 90 16.01 -7.14 10.93
CA MET A 90 16.17 -5.72 10.63
C MET A 90 15.84 -4.90 11.87
N ASP A 91 14.74 -4.16 11.86
CA ASP A 91 14.35 -3.29 12.97
C ASP A 91 13.62 -4.04 14.10
N ASP A 92 13.16 -5.26 13.84
CA ASP A 92 12.47 -6.11 14.81
C ASP A 92 11.27 -5.42 15.46
N ASP A 93 10.42 -4.81 14.63
CA ASP A 93 9.24 -4.12 15.11
C ASP A 93 8.05 -5.07 15.20
N ASP A 94 7.37 -5.05 16.34
CA ASP A 94 6.17 -5.86 16.58
C ASP A 94 4.90 -5.13 16.20
N LEU A 95 4.93 -3.80 16.25
CA LEU A 95 3.77 -2.95 15.99
C LEU A 95 4.10 -1.88 14.95
N ARG A 96 3.10 -1.57 14.12
CA ARG A 96 3.14 -0.47 13.17
C ARG A 96 1.75 0.15 13.09
N ARG A 97 1.65 1.47 13.29
CA ARG A 97 0.38 2.20 13.36
C ARG A 97 -0.58 1.60 14.38
N GLY A 98 -0.04 1.10 15.49
CA GLY A 98 -0.83 0.49 16.56
C GLY A 98 -1.34 -0.92 16.26
N LYS A 99 -0.96 -1.51 15.14
CA LYS A 99 -1.35 -2.87 14.76
C LYS A 99 -0.13 -3.78 14.74
N PRO A 100 -0.30 -5.09 14.98
CA PRO A 100 0.81 -6.03 14.82
C PRO A 100 1.40 -5.94 13.41
N THR A 101 2.73 -6.05 13.32
CA THR A 101 3.41 -6.10 12.02
C THR A 101 3.05 -7.40 11.30
N VAL A 102 3.34 -7.47 9.99
CA VAL A 102 2.94 -8.61 9.17
C VAL A 102 3.49 -9.92 9.72
N HIS A 103 4.77 -9.95 10.12
CA HIS A 103 5.37 -11.19 10.64
C HIS A 103 4.81 -11.58 12.02
N MET A 104 4.21 -10.64 12.74
CA MET A 104 3.54 -10.93 14.02
C MET A 104 2.10 -11.39 13.80
N ALA A 105 1.41 -10.84 12.80
CA ALA A 105 0.04 -11.21 12.46
C ALA A 105 -0.02 -12.50 11.63
N TYR A 106 1.01 -12.74 10.83
CA TYR A 106 1.16 -13.94 10.00
C TYR A 106 2.53 -14.54 10.33
N ASP A 107 2.90 -15.65 9.76
CA ASP A 107 4.22 -16.21 10.04
C ASP A 107 5.25 -15.74 9.02
N LEU A 108 6.54 -15.96 9.33
CA LEU A 108 7.63 -15.54 8.49
C LEU A 108 7.67 -16.26 7.14
N SER A 109 7.02 -17.41 7.03
CA SER A 109 7.04 -18.17 5.78
C SER A 109 6.35 -17.45 4.63
N LEU A 110 5.42 -16.53 4.93
CA LEU A 110 4.75 -15.73 3.91
C LEU A 110 5.62 -14.61 3.36
N ILE A 111 6.66 -14.20 4.10
CA ILE A 111 7.47 -13.05 3.77
C ILE A 111 8.74 -13.46 3.05
N HIS A 112 9.23 -14.66 3.34
CA HIS A 112 10.49 -15.19 2.80
C HIS A 112 10.29 -16.20 1.68
N ILE A 113 9.19 -16.10 0.96
CA ILE A 113 8.92 -16.99 -0.18
C ILE A 113 9.83 -16.63 -1.35
#